data_035e9a894b4332f51220b4c60d3d288f
#
_entry.id   035e9a894b4332f51220b4c60d3d288f
#
_cell.length_a   1.000
_cell.length_b   1.000
_cell.length_c   1.000
_cell.angle_alpha   90.00
_cell.angle_beta   90.00
_cell.angle_gamma   90.00
#
_symmetry.space_group_name_H-M   'P 1'
#
loop_
_entity.id
_entity.type
_entity.pdbx_description
1 polymer ?
#
loop_
_entity_poly.entity_id
_entity_poly.type
_entity_poly.pdbx_seq_one_letter_code
_entity_poly.pdbx_strand_id
1 'polypeptide(L)'
;MEVKLNDNFKWFLESLLNEGFDQFFIDDMYGAVFTKNGKVRPIDCANFITSNLYNACPDLVENTKYNIKDLIEGKLTDNNFKFGDKIIVTINNTELDGVFIRKEDHCSVVMIKNAKLPVRVTNKIIKKVE
;
A
#
# COMPACT_ATOMS: atom_id res chain seq x y z
N MET A 1 6.12 0.32 -10.46
CA MET A 1 6.55 -0.81 -9.61
C MET A 1 6.64 -2.07 -10.45
N GLU A 2 7.77 -2.74 -10.44
CA GLU A 2 7.96 -3.97 -11.21
C GLU A 2 7.31 -5.16 -10.50
N VAL A 3 6.56 -5.97 -11.25
CA VAL A 3 5.86 -7.14 -10.71
C VAL A 3 6.27 -8.37 -11.50
N LYS A 4 6.74 -9.40 -10.80
CA LYS A 4 7.15 -10.69 -11.39
C LYS A 4 6.40 -11.82 -10.69
N LEU A 5 5.23 -12.18 -11.21
CA LEU A 5 4.43 -13.28 -10.68
C LEU A 5 4.80 -14.60 -11.36
N ASN A 6 4.98 -15.66 -10.56
CA ASN A 6 4.99 -17.00 -11.12
C ASN A 6 3.54 -17.47 -11.37
N ASP A 7 3.38 -18.46 -12.25
CA ASP A 7 2.06 -18.92 -12.66
C ASP A 7 1.21 -19.47 -11.52
N ASN A 8 1.84 -20.20 -10.59
CA ASN A 8 1.15 -20.80 -9.45
C ASN A 8 0.62 -19.72 -8.49
N PHE A 9 1.44 -18.72 -8.22
CA PHE A 9 1.00 -17.64 -7.33
C PHE A 9 -0.05 -16.75 -7.98
N LYS A 10 0.06 -16.52 -9.29
CA LYS A 10 -0.96 -15.81 -10.06
C LYS A 10 -2.29 -16.53 -9.99
N TRP A 11 -2.28 -17.85 -10.18
CA TRP A 11 -3.48 -18.67 -10.07
C TRP A 11 -4.11 -18.58 -8.66
N PHE A 12 -3.28 -18.58 -7.62
CA PHE A 12 -3.73 -18.40 -6.24
C PHE A 12 -4.44 -17.05 -6.06
N LEU A 13 -3.85 -15.98 -6.56
CA LEU A 13 -4.44 -14.63 -6.48
C LEU A 13 -5.75 -14.55 -7.27
N GLU A 14 -5.83 -15.15 -8.44
CA GLU A 14 -7.04 -15.21 -9.23
C GLU A 14 -8.15 -15.97 -8.48
N SER A 15 -7.79 -17.04 -7.77
CA SER A 15 -8.73 -17.78 -6.92
C SER A 15 -9.30 -16.92 -5.80
N LEU A 16 -8.46 -16.08 -5.19
CA LEU A 16 -8.92 -15.13 -4.18
C LEU A 16 -9.90 -14.11 -4.74
N LEU A 17 -9.65 -13.58 -5.94
CA LEU A 17 -10.60 -12.69 -6.61
C LEU A 17 -11.94 -13.38 -6.85
N ASN A 18 -11.91 -14.64 -7.29
CA ASN A 18 -13.13 -15.40 -7.54
C ASN A 18 -13.92 -15.65 -6.25
N GLU A 19 -13.27 -15.72 -5.11
CA GLU A 19 -13.91 -15.84 -3.80
C GLU A 19 -14.42 -14.50 -3.25
N GLY A 20 -14.12 -13.40 -3.91
CA GLY A 20 -14.58 -12.06 -3.51
C GLY A 20 -13.56 -11.20 -2.79
N PHE A 21 -12.33 -11.68 -2.59
CA PHE A 21 -11.26 -10.83 -2.07
C PHE A 21 -10.88 -9.81 -3.12
N ASP A 22 -10.68 -8.56 -2.72
CA ASP A 22 -10.38 -7.46 -3.64
C ASP A 22 -9.07 -6.75 -3.34
N GLN A 23 -8.70 -6.63 -2.07
CA GLN A 23 -7.51 -5.90 -1.66
C GLN A 23 -6.64 -6.70 -0.72
N PHE A 24 -5.38 -6.29 -0.60
CA PHE A 24 -4.46 -6.82 0.39
C PHE A 24 -3.54 -5.71 0.92
N PHE A 25 -2.99 -5.94 2.09
CA PHE A 25 -1.90 -5.14 2.63
C PHE A 25 -0.97 -6.05 3.42
N ILE A 26 0.23 -5.58 3.70
CA ILE A 26 1.18 -6.31 4.52
C ILE A 26 1.25 -5.64 5.88
N ASP A 27 0.80 -6.38 6.90
CA ASP A 27 0.87 -5.92 8.28
C ASP A 27 2.26 -6.20 8.83
N ASP A 28 2.81 -5.28 9.63
CA ASP A 28 4.15 -5.41 10.18
C ASP A 28 4.27 -6.55 11.21
N MET A 29 3.18 -6.99 11.81
CA MET A 29 3.15 -8.08 12.78
C MET A 29 2.65 -9.40 12.19
N TYR A 30 1.60 -9.35 11.38
CA TYR A 30 0.89 -10.54 10.91
C TYR A 30 1.19 -10.93 9.47
N GLY A 31 1.94 -10.11 8.73
CA GLY A 31 2.24 -10.36 7.33
C GLY A 31 1.08 -10.04 6.40
N ALA A 32 0.92 -10.80 5.33
CA ALA A 32 -0.09 -10.52 4.32
C ALA A 32 -1.51 -10.69 4.87
N VAL A 33 -2.34 -9.68 4.66
CA VAL A 33 -3.74 -9.66 5.06
C VAL A 33 -4.59 -9.36 3.83
N PHE A 34 -5.59 -10.19 3.59
CA PHE A 34 -6.51 -10.04 2.45
C PHE A 34 -7.88 -9.58 2.95
N THR A 35 -8.54 -8.73 2.18
CA THR A 35 -9.82 -8.15 2.57
C THR A 35 -10.89 -8.40 1.52
N LYS A 36 -12.13 -8.58 2.00
CA LYS A 36 -13.36 -8.62 1.17
C LYS A 36 -14.19 -7.39 1.53
N ASN A 37 -14.40 -6.47 0.60
CA ASN A 37 -15.19 -5.25 0.86
C ASN A 37 -14.72 -4.51 2.12
N GLY A 38 -13.41 -4.42 2.31
CA GLY A 38 -12.82 -3.76 3.47
C GLY A 38 -12.79 -4.58 4.75
N LYS A 39 -13.35 -5.79 4.76
CA LYS A 39 -13.34 -6.66 5.94
C LYS A 39 -12.19 -7.65 5.85
N VAL A 40 -11.41 -7.73 6.91
CA VAL A 40 -10.31 -8.69 7.03
C VAL A 40 -10.87 -10.11 7.13
N ARG A 41 -10.28 -11.02 6.35
CA ARG A 41 -10.57 -12.45 6.43
C ARG A 41 -9.26 -13.20 6.65
N PRO A 42 -9.17 -14.06 7.67
CA PRO A 42 -7.95 -14.84 7.90
C PRO A 42 -7.71 -15.81 6.74
N ILE A 43 -6.44 -15.91 6.35
CA ILE A 43 -5.98 -16.90 5.37
C ILE A 43 -4.82 -17.64 6.02
N ASP A 44 -4.82 -18.96 5.87
CA ASP A 44 -3.74 -19.80 6.38
C ASP A 44 -2.45 -19.54 5.60
N CYS A 45 -1.31 -19.84 6.23
CA CYS A 45 0.01 -19.74 5.61
C CYS A 45 0.44 -18.29 5.26
N ALA A 46 0.08 -17.33 6.11
CA ALA A 46 0.40 -15.91 5.89
C ALA A 46 1.88 -15.65 5.61
N ASN A 47 2.81 -16.36 6.28
CA ASN A 47 4.24 -16.18 6.06
C ASN A 47 4.67 -16.61 4.66
N PHE A 48 4.15 -17.73 4.18
CA PHE A 48 4.40 -18.20 2.82
C PHE A 48 3.88 -17.22 1.78
N ILE A 49 2.66 -16.72 1.99
CA ILE A 49 2.04 -15.75 1.09
C ILE A 49 2.82 -14.44 1.10
N THR A 50 3.24 -13.96 2.27
CA THR A 50 4.04 -12.74 2.40
C THR A 50 5.36 -12.87 1.63
N SER A 51 6.05 -13.99 1.75
CA SER A 51 7.29 -14.23 1.02
C SER A 51 7.07 -14.21 -0.49
N ASN A 52 6.00 -14.82 -0.97
CA ASN A 52 5.65 -14.79 -2.40
C ASN A 52 5.31 -13.39 -2.90
N LEU A 53 4.62 -12.59 -2.10
CA LEU A 53 4.31 -11.20 -2.45
C LEU A 53 5.59 -10.38 -2.60
N TYR A 54 6.53 -10.48 -1.66
CA TYR A 54 7.80 -9.75 -1.75
C TYR A 54 8.69 -10.28 -2.87
N ASN A 55 8.64 -11.57 -3.18
CA ASN A 55 9.35 -12.11 -4.33
C ASN A 55 8.78 -11.59 -5.66
N ALA A 56 7.45 -11.45 -5.72
CA ALA A 56 6.78 -10.90 -6.90
C ALA A 56 7.00 -9.40 -7.03
N CYS A 57 7.01 -8.69 -5.92
CA CYS A 57 7.12 -7.24 -5.89
C CYS A 57 7.91 -6.79 -4.65
N PRO A 58 9.26 -6.67 -4.75
CA PRO A 58 10.11 -6.30 -3.60
C PRO A 58 9.83 -4.92 -3.03
N ASP A 59 9.21 -4.05 -3.82
CA ASP A 59 8.98 -2.64 -3.44
C ASP A 59 7.65 -2.42 -2.72
N LEU A 60 6.94 -3.48 -2.32
CA LEU A 60 5.71 -3.34 -1.56
C LEU A 60 5.94 -2.62 -0.24
N VAL A 61 5.06 -1.69 0.08
CA VAL A 61 5.13 -0.89 1.30
C VAL A 61 4.16 -1.46 2.33
N GLU A 62 4.65 -1.70 3.55
CA GLU A 62 3.82 -2.20 4.65
C GLU A 62 2.66 -1.24 4.94
N ASN A 63 1.55 -1.81 5.37
CA ASN A 63 0.35 -1.07 5.77
C ASN A 63 -0.28 -0.21 4.66
N THR A 64 0.05 -0.53 3.40
CA THR A 64 -0.54 0.13 2.22
C THR A 64 -1.48 -0.84 1.54
N LYS A 65 -2.72 -0.42 1.29
CA LYS A 65 -3.70 -1.26 0.60
C LYS A 65 -3.44 -1.26 -0.91
N TYR A 66 -3.36 -2.45 -1.46
CA TYR A 66 -3.20 -2.67 -2.91
C TYR A 66 -4.37 -3.50 -3.42
N ASN A 67 -4.74 -3.30 -4.67
CA ASN A 67 -5.75 -4.13 -5.33
C ASN A 67 -5.12 -5.42 -5.85
N ILE A 68 -5.75 -6.56 -5.55
CA ILE A 68 -5.28 -7.86 -6.05
C ILE A 68 -5.27 -7.88 -7.57
N LYS A 69 -6.31 -7.33 -8.19
CA LYS A 69 -6.41 -7.25 -9.65
C LYS A 69 -5.23 -6.49 -10.26
N ASP A 70 -4.83 -5.37 -9.65
CA ASP A 70 -3.70 -4.58 -10.13
C ASP A 70 -2.38 -5.35 -10.03
N LEU A 71 -2.21 -6.13 -8.97
CA LEU A 71 -1.04 -7.01 -8.83
C LEU A 71 -0.99 -8.05 -9.94
N ILE A 72 -2.11 -8.73 -10.20
CA ILE A 72 -2.21 -9.76 -11.25
C ILE A 72 -1.89 -9.17 -12.63
N GLU A 73 -2.37 -7.98 -12.91
CA GLU A 73 -2.18 -7.28 -14.18
C GLU A 73 -0.82 -6.58 -14.31
N GLY A 74 -0.02 -6.59 -13.23
CA GLY A 74 1.27 -5.89 -13.21
C GLY A 74 1.16 -4.38 -13.21
N LYS A 75 0.05 -3.84 -12.73
CA LYS A 75 -0.26 -2.40 -12.76
C LYS A 75 -0.19 -1.73 -11.40
N LEU A 76 0.50 -2.33 -10.43
CA LEU A 76 0.68 -1.68 -9.14
C LEU A 76 1.41 -0.36 -9.32
N THR A 77 0.81 0.70 -8.79
CA THR A 77 1.44 2.01 -8.81
C THR A 77 2.47 2.10 -7.70
N ASP A 78 3.57 2.75 -8.02
CA ASP A 78 4.60 3.03 -7.05
C ASP A 78 4.08 4.08 -6.07
N ASN A 79 3.94 3.71 -4.80
CA ASN A 79 3.54 4.62 -3.73
C ASN A 79 4.73 5.37 -3.13
N ASN A 80 5.88 5.31 -3.79
CA ASN A 80 7.05 6.06 -3.36
C ASN A 80 6.90 7.52 -3.76
N PHE A 81 6.73 8.35 -2.75
CA PHE A 81 6.75 9.79 -2.93
C PHE A 81 8.19 10.27 -3.02
N LYS A 82 8.41 11.33 -3.78
CA LYS A 82 9.71 11.99 -3.91
C LYS A 82 9.64 13.38 -3.30
N PHE A 83 10.76 13.88 -2.82
CA PHE A 83 10.85 15.25 -2.33
C PHE A 83 10.25 16.23 -3.35
N GLY A 84 9.36 17.08 -2.88
CA GLY A 84 8.69 18.08 -3.71
C GLY A 84 7.40 17.63 -4.36
N ASP A 85 7.03 16.34 -4.24
CA ASP A 85 5.76 15.86 -4.78
C ASP A 85 4.58 16.52 -4.06
N LYS A 86 3.60 16.97 -4.83
CA LYS A 86 2.35 17.49 -4.29
C LYS A 86 1.51 16.34 -3.77
N ILE A 87 1.03 16.47 -2.56
CA ILE A 87 0.25 15.44 -1.89
C ILE A 87 -0.99 16.05 -1.23
N ILE A 88 -1.93 15.18 -0.89
CA ILE A 88 -3.07 15.50 -0.05
C ILE A 88 -2.97 14.67 1.22
N VAL A 89 -3.06 15.33 2.35
CA VAL A 89 -3.02 14.68 3.67
C VAL A 89 -4.42 14.74 4.27
N THR A 90 -4.96 13.59 4.68
CA THR A 90 -6.29 13.51 5.28
C THR A 90 -6.17 13.44 6.80
N ILE A 91 -6.63 14.47 7.49
CA ILE A 91 -6.63 14.53 8.96
C ILE A 91 -8.05 14.86 9.42
N ASN A 92 -8.60 14.01 10.30
CA ASN A 92 -9.96 14.18 10.85
C ASN A 92 -11.01 14.40 9.74
N ASN A 93 -10.96 13.59 8.68
CA ASN A 93 -11.84 13.69 7.51
C ASN A 93 -11.71 15.00 6.72
N THR A 94 -10.64 15.76 6.97
CA THR A 94 -10.35 16.99 6.22
C THR A 94 -9.13 16.76 5.33
N GLU A 95 -9.25 17.07 4.05
CA GLU A 95 -8.15 17.00 3.10
C GLU A 95 -7.36 18.30 3.12
N LEU A 96 -6.04 18.19 3.31
CA LEU A 96 -5.12 19.31 3.34
C LEU A 96 -4.07 19.16 2.24
N ASP A 97 -3.79 20.25 1.54
CA ASP A 97 -2.71 20.27 0.55
C ASP A 97 -1.36 20.31 1.24
N GLY A 98 -0.40 19.59 0.67
CA GLY A 98 0.95 19.56 1.20
C GLY A 98 1.99 19.15 0.18
N VAL A 99 3.22 19.09 0.64
CA VAL A 99 4.38 18.69 -0.15
C VAL A 99 5.12 17.61 0.62
N PHE A 100 5.51 16.53 -0.06
CA PHE A 100 6.28 15.45 0.53
C PHE A 100 7.74 15.89 0.73
N ILE A 101 8.31 15.62 1.89
CA ILE A 101 9.70 15.94 2.20
C ILE A 101 10.56 14.68 2.20
N ARG A 102 10.27 13.71 3.08
CA ARG A 102 11.03 12.46 3.15
C ARG A 102 10.20 11.36 3.81
N LYS A 103 10.60 10.13 3.55
CA LYS A 103 10.02 8.95 4.18
C LYS A 103 10.89 8.54 5.38
N GLU A 104 10.25 8.22 6.48
CA GLU A 104 10.84 7.55 7.64
C GLU A 104 10.22 6.15 7.76
N ASP A 105 10.68 5.32 8.71
CA ASP A 105 10.31 3.89 8.77
C ASP A 105 8.80 3.63 8.73
N HIS A 106 8.02 4.34 9.52
CA HIS A 106 6.58 4.12 9.63
C HIS A 106 5.75 5.37 9.33
N CYS A 107 6.41 6.44 8.92
CA CYS A 107 5.72 7.70 8.66
C CYS A 107 6.42 8.47 7.55
N SER A 108 5.78 9.54 7.12
CA SER A 108 6.37 10.48 6.16
C SER A 108 6.43 11.86 6.78
N VAL A 109 7.47 12.59 6.46
CA VAL A 109 7.58 13.99 6.83
C VAL A 109 7.06 14.81 5.66
N VAL A 110 6.09 15.66 5.94
CA VAL A 110 5.41 16.47 4.92
C VAL A 110 5.29 17.91 5.41
N MET A 111 5.23 18.84 4.47
CA MET A 111 4.92 20.24 4.75
C MET A 111 3.49 20.51 4.31
N ILE A 112 2.61 20.77 5.26
CA ILE A 112 1.21 21.13 4.98
C ILE A 112 1.15 22.61 4.61
N LYS A 113 0.34 22.94 3.61
CA LYS A 113 0.14 24.32 3.17
C LYS A 113 -0.24 25.21 4.35
N ASN A 114 0.44 26.34 4.48
CA ASN A 114 0.27 27.32 5.57
C ASN A 114 0.79 26.85 6.94
N ALA A 115 1.40 25.67 7.04
CA ALA A 115 2.10 25.26 8.26
C ALA A 115 3.48 25.89 8.32
N LYS A 116 3.94 26.18 9.53
CA LYS A 116 5.26 26.79 9.75
C LYS A 116 6.38 25.77 9.82
N LEU A 117 6.05 24.54 10.19
CA LEU A 117 7.03 23.47 10.39
C LEU A 117 6.56 22.17 9.72
N PRO A 118 7.51 21.33 9.28
CA PRO A 118 7.15 20.00 8.79
C PRO A 118 6.50 19.16 9.88
N VAL A 119 5.61 18.26 9.48
CA VAL A 119 4.93 17.34 10.39
C VAL A 119 5.16 15.91 9.95
N ARG A 120 5.16 14.99 10.92
CA ARG A 120 5.19 13.56 10.66
C ARG A 120 3.78 13.03 10.61
N VAL A 121 3.45 12.32 9.53
CA VAL A 121 2.13 11.71 9.34
C VAL A 121 2.30 10.26 8.96
N THR A 122 1.29 9.44 9.25
CA THR A 122 1.34 8.04 8.83
C THR A 122 1.18 7.97 7.31
N ASN A 123 1.83 6.98 6.68
CA ASN A 123 1.76 6.81 5.23
C ASN A 123 0.33 6.55 4.73
N LYS A 124 -0.57 6.10 5.59
CA LYS A 124 -1.95 5.78 5.24
C LYS A 124 -2.81 6.99 4.89
N ILE A 125 -2.44 8.18 5.35
CA ILE A 125 -3.26 9.38 5.18
C ILE A 125 -2.75 10.29 4.08
N ILE A 126 -1.77 9.85 3.32
CA ILE A 126 -1.16 10.61 2.23
C ILE A 126 -1.57 10.01 0.90
N LYS A 127 -1.98 10.85 -0.03
CA LYS A 127 -2.16 10.43 -1.42
C LYS A 127 -1.50 11.43 -2.36
N LYS A 128 -1.02 10.94 -3.50
CA LYS A 128 -0.36 11.76 -4.51
C LYS A 128 -1.39 12.55 -5.30
N VAL A 129 -1.08 13.80 -5.59
CA VAL A 129 -1.89 14.63 -6.49
C VAL A 129 -1.39 14.37 -7.91
N GLU A 130 -2.30 13.92 -8.75
CA GLU A 130 -2.02 13.73 -10.19
C GLU A 130 -2.31 14.99 -10.98
#